data_567ac2cd0fbfc6f89e2432b800572441
#
_entry.id   567ac2cd0fbfc6f89e2432b800572441
#
_cell.length_a   1.000
_cell.length_b   1.000
_cell.length_c   1.000
_cell.angle_alpha   90.00
_cell.angle_beta   90.00
_cell.angle_gamma   90.00
#
_symmetry.space_group_name_H-M   'P 1'
#
loop_
_entity.id
_entity.type
_entity.pdbx_description
1 polymer ?
#
loop_
_entity_poly.entity_id
_entity_poly.type
_entity_poly.pdbx_seq_one_letter_code
_entity_poly.pdbx_strand_id
1 'polypeptide(L)'
;MNKKESEFNKVFSAWDILVIAFGAMIGWGWVVSTGNWIEKGGVLGASLGFCLGGVMIFFVGLTYAELTAAMPQCGGEHVFSHRAMGPTGSFICTWAIVLGYVSVACFEACAFPTIITYLWPGFLKGYLYTVAGFDVYASWLAVAIIVAFLIMLINIMGAKTAAILQTVLTCIIGGAGILLIVASVINGTVDNLDGQMFVGNTAGLNIKAILGVAAMSPFYFIGFDVIPQAAEEINVPPKKIGKMLILSVILAVVFYALVIIAVGLVLDSGAIIKSQEATGLVTADAMGTAFGMKIMAKVVIVGGMCGIITSWNSFLIGGSRAMYSMAESYMIPKTFAKLHPKHKTPINALILIGVLTMLAPFAGRQLLVWISDAGNFACCLAYCMVAVSFMILRKKEPDMPRPYKVPAYKFFGTMAVIMSGFMVCMYCIPGSGGSLILPEWGMVGAWSLLGVVFYVVCKRKYKESFGDLVELISDEDAATLMPEADDEELDKVIDAAIDRVLASI
;
A
#
# COMPACT_ATOMS: atom_id res chain seq x y z
N MET A 1 -11.02 25.08 19.14
CA MET A 1 -10.95 24.28 17.90
C MET A 1 -12.05 24.79 16.96
N ASN A 2 -11.68 25.21 15.75
CA ASN A 2 -12.67 25.67 14.76
C ASN A 2 -13.31 24.45 14.12
N LYS A 3 -14.62 24.27 14.28
CA LYS A 3 -15.38 23.25 13.58
C LYS A 3 -15.65 23.73 12.15
N LYS A 4 -15.38 22.87 11.16
CA LYS A 4 -15.55 23.15 9.73
C LYS A 4 -16.31 22.01 9.08
N GLU A 5 -17.16 22.31 8.12
CA GLU A 5 -17.73 21.29 7.23
C GLU A 5 -16.65 20.80 6.25
N SER A 6 -16.72 19.51 5.85
CA SER A 6 -15.81 18.97 4.86
C SER A 6 -15.99 19.70 3.51
N GLU A 7 -14.87 20.08 2.89
CA GLU A 7 -14.87 20.69 1.56
C GLU A 7 -14.77 19.62 0.44
N PHE A 8 -14.57 18.35 0.80
CA PHE A 8 -14.47 17.24 -0.15
C PHE A 8 -15.85 16.75 -0.61
N ASN A 9 -15.91 16.19 -1.80
CA ASN A 9 -17.11 15.52 -2.29
C ASN A 9 -17.11 14.07 -1.79
N LYS A 10 -18.14 13.64 -1.08
CA LYS A 10 -18.35 12.25 -0.67
C LYS A 10 -18.74 11.40 -1.88
N VAL A 11 -17.79 10.68 -2.47
CA VAL A 11 -17.95 9.94 -3.73
C VAL A 11 -17.59 8.45 -3.64
N PHE A 12 -16.85 8.03 -2.61
CA PHE A 12 -16.40 6.64 -2.48
C PHE A 12 -17.46 5.79 -1.78
N SER A 13 -17.94 4.76 -2.48
CA SER A 13 -18.78 3.70 -1.94
C SER A 13 -17.94 2.68 -1.13
N ALA A 14 -18.60 1.73 -0.46
CA ALA A 14 -17.90 0.61 0.21
C ALA A 14 -17.06 -0.22 -0.77
N TRP A 15 -17.54 -0.41 -2.00
CA TRP A 15 -16.81 -1.11 -3.04
C TRP A 15 -15.55 -0.33 -3.44
N ASP A 16 -15.65 0.99 -3.64
CA ASP A 16 -14.49 1.81 -4.00
C ASP A 16 -13.41 1.77 -2.92
N ILE A 17 -13.78 1.79 -1.63
CA ILE A 17 -12.84 1.64 -0.50
C ILE A 17 -12.09 0.31 -0.62
N LEU A 18 -12.82 -0.80 -0.80
CA LEU A 18 -12.23 -2.12 -0.91
C LEU A 18 -11.26 -2.20 -2.09
N VAL A 19 -11.67 -1.70 -3.26
CA VAL A 19 -10.89 -1.77 -4.50
C VAL A 19 -9.65 -0.86 -4.44
N ILE A 20 -9.76 0.32 -3.80
CA ILE A 20 -8.62 1.23 -3.62
C ILE A 20 -7.56 0.57 -2.74
N ALA A 21 -7.94 0.02 -1.59
CA ALA A 21 -7.01 -0.62 -0.68
C ALA A 21 -6.45 -1.93 -1.23
N PHE A 22 -7.31 -2.83 -1.69
CA PHE A 22 -6.90 -4.11 -2.25
C PHE A 22 -6.04 -3.92 -3.50
N GLY A 23 -6.45 -3.05 -4.43
CA GLY A 23 -5.70 -2.73 -5.64
C GLY A 23 -4.36 -2.03 -5.38
N ALA A 24 -4.24 -1.28 -4.26
CA ALA A 24 -2.95 -0.72 -3.84
C ALA A 24 -1.99 -1.83 -3.38
N MET A 25 -2.50 -2.82 -2.63
CA MET A 25 -1.70 -3.93 -2.08
C MET A 25 -1.29 -4.97 -3.13
N ILE A 26 -2.14 -5.28 -4.12
CA ILE A 26 -1.86 -6.32 -5.13
C ILE A 26 -1.18 -5.79 -6.40
N GLY A 27 -0.25 -4.84 -6.28
CA GLY A 27 0.51 -4.26 -7.39
C GLY A 27 1.23 -5.30 -8.28
N TRP A 28 2.40 -4.98 -8.76
CA TRP A 28 3.22 -5.86 -9.62
C TRP A 28 3.93 -6.99 -8.87
N GLY A 29 4.09 -6.88 -7.55
CA GLY A 29 4.93 -7.75 -6.73
C GLY A 29 4.64 -9.25 -6.89
N TRP A 30 3.36 -9.65 -6.95
CA TRP A 30 2.99 -11.07 -7.10
C TRP A 30 3.36 -11.67 -8.46
N VAL A 31 3.56 -10.85 -9.49
CA VAL A 31 3.98 -11.32 -10.80
C VAL A 31 5.48 -11.54 -10.86
N VAL A 32 6.27 -10.62 -10.28
CA VAL A 32 7.74 -10.62 -10.41
C VAL A 32 8.46 -11.30 -9.25
N SER A 33 7.86 -11.36 -8.06
CA SER A 33 8.59 -11.80 -6.87
C SER A 33 8.21 -13.19 -6.37
N THR A 34 7.13 -13.81 -6.88
CA THR A 34 6.66 -15.13 -6.41
C THR A 34 7.74 -16.21 -6.55
N GLY A 35 8.51 -16.18 -7.65
CA GLY A 35 9.65 -17.10 -7.82
C GLY A 35 10.68 -16.98 -6.70
N ASN A 36 11.09 -15.75 -6.37
CA ASN A 36 12.02 -15.47 -5.27
C ASN A 36 11.46 -15.89 -3.90
N TRP A 37 10.16 -15.75 -3.67
CA TRP A 37 9.56 -16.20 -2.41
C TRP A 37 9.58 -17.71 -2.27
N ILE A 38 9.26 -18.42 -3.37
CA ILE A 38 9.31 -19.89 -3.40
C ILE A 38 10.77 -20.37 -3.27
N GLU A 39 11.73 -19.74 -3.93
CA GLU A 39 13.15 -20.05 -3.80
C GLU A 39 13.64 -19.91 -2.34
N LYS A 40 13.20 -18.88 -1.63
CA LYS A 40 13.58 -18.62 -0.22
C LYS A 40 12.87 -19.50 0.79
N GLY A 41 11.59 -19.81 0.58
CA GLY A 41 10.75 -20.46 1.57
C GLY A 41 10.27 -21.86 1.21
N GLY A 42 10.33 -22.22 -0.06
CA GLY A 42 9.49 -23.28 -0.64
C GLY A 42 8.05 -22.82 -0.82
N VAL A 43 7.23 -23.59 -1.49
CA VAL A 43 5.85 -23.21 -1.80
C VAL A 43 5.01 -23.00 -0.53
N LEU A 44 4.97 -24.01 0.36
CA LEU A 44 4.26 -23.90 1.63
C LEU A 44 4.92 -22.94 2.60
N GLY A 45 6.28 -22.97 2.68
CA GLY A 45 7.00 -22.07 3.57
C GLY A 45 6.82 -20.59 3.18
N ALA A 46 6.80 -20.25 1.89
CA ALA A 46 6.53 -18.91 1.42
C ALA A 46 5.07 -18.49 1.68
N SER A 47 4.11 -19.39 1.42
CA SER A 47 2.70 -19.14 1.71
C SER A 47 2.46 -18.88 3.20
N LEU A 48 3.02 -19.73 4.08
CA LEU A 48 2.97 -19.53 5.54
C LEU A 48 3.68 -18.24 5.97
N GLY A 49 4.79 -17.87 5.32
CA GLY A 49 5.48 -16.60 5.55
C GLY A 49 4.59 -15.39 5.23
N PHE A 50 3.87 -15.43 4.11
CA PHE A 50 2.89 -14.39 3.77
C PHE A 50 1.70 -14.35 4.74
N CYS A 51 1.19 -15.51 5.17
CA CYS A 51 0.16 -15.56 6.21
C CYS A 51 0.65 -14.94 7.53
N LEU A 52 1.87 -15.27 7.95
CA LEU A 52 2.45 -14.72 9.19
C LEU A 52 2.68 -13.20 9.11
N GLY A 53 3.24 -12.71 7.99
CA GLY A 53 3.37 -11.27 7.76
C GLY A 53 2.02 -10.57 7.62
N GLY A 54 1.04 -11.25 7.02
CA GLY A 54 -0.35 -10.81 6.97
C GLY A 54 -0.97 -10.65 8.36
N VAL A 55 -0.67 -11.55 9.29
CA VAL A 55 -1.08 -11.41 10.70
C VAL A 55 -0.45 -10.16 11.33
N MET A 56 0.82 -9.87 11.06
CA MET A 56 1.47 -8.65 11.54
C MET A 56 0.74 -7.38 11.06
N ILE A 57 0.45 -7.32 9.76
CA ILE A 57 -0.30 -6.20 9.16
C ILE A 57 -1.74 -6.15 9.64
N PHE A 58 -2.38 -7.29 9.88
CA PHE A 58 -3.72 -7.36 10.44
C PHE A 58 -3.81 -6.69 11.82
N PHE A 59 -2.84 -6.91 12.72
CA PHE A 59 -2.78 -6.21 14.00
C PHE A 59 -2.69 -4.70 13.83
N VAL A 60 -1.85 -4.23 12.91
CA VAL A 60 -1.73 -2.80 12.58
C VAL A 60 -3.04 -2.30 11.97
N GLY A 61 -3.61 -3.01 11.01
CA GLY A 61 -4.86 -2.69 10.35
C GLY A 61 -6.05 -2.52 11.32
N LEU A 62 -6.11 -3.34 12.38
CA LEU A 62 -7.12 -3.18 13.43
C LEU A 62 -7.03 -1.81 14.12
N THR A 63 -5.82 -1.31 14.39
CA THR A 63 -5.64 0.01 14.99
C THR A 63 -6.10 1.13 14.05
N TYR A 64 -5.80 0.99 12.76
CA TYR A 64 -6.28 1.90 11.72
C TYR A 64 -7.79 1.84 11.57
N ALA A 65 -8.39 0.66 11.56
CA ALA A 65 -9.83 0.49 11.42
C ALA A 65 -10.63 1.22 12.51
N GLU A 66 -10.18 1.10 13.77
CA GLU A 66 -10.83 1.81 14.87
C GLU A 66 -10.61 3.31 14.81
N LEU A 67 -9.37 3.76 14.57
CA LEU A 67 -9.04 5.18 14.53
C LEU A 67 -9.72 5.88 13.35
N THR A 68 -9.78 5.24 12.18
CA THR A 68 -10.48 5.79 11.00
C THR A 68 -11.98 5.87 11.25
N ALA A 69 -12.58 4.85 11.86
CA ALA A 69 -14.00 4.87 12.21
C ALA A 69 -14.34 5.94 13.29
N ALA A 70 -13.41 6.17 14.23
CA ALA A 70 -13.59 7.16 15.29
C ALA A 70 -13.32 8.61 14.83
N MET A 71 -12.43 8.77 13.84
CA MET A 71 -11.98 10.07 13.33
C MET A 71 -11.92 10.05 11.79
N PRO A 72 -13.07 10.02 11.08
CA PRO A 72 -13.11 9.89 9.63
C PRO A 72 -12.78 11.22 8.92
N GLN A 73 -11.56 11.72 9.12
CA GLN A 73 -11.06 12.96 8.57
C GLN A 73 -9.94 12.73 7.58
N CYS A 74 -9.81 13.61 6.59
CA CYS A 74 -8.74 13.62 5.61
C CYS A 74 -7.37 13.69 6.30
N GLY A 75 -6.43 12.89 5.82
CA GLY A 75 -5.09 12.83 6.39
C GLY A 75 -4.89 11.78 7.47
N GLY A 76 -5.88 10.93 7.78
CA GLY A 76 -5.77 9.74 8.63
C GLY A 76 -4.72 9.81 9.72
N GLU A 77 -3.49 9.33 9.43
CA GLU A 77 -2.35 9.32 10.37
C GLU A 77 -2.04 10.70 10.94
N HIS A 78 -2.27 11.77 10.17
CA HIS A 78 -2.09 13.13 10.64
C HIS A 78 -3.01 13.42 11.83
N VAL A 79 -4.29 13.11 11.66
CA VAL A 79 -5.32 13.34 12.68
C VAL A 79 -5.08 12.45 13.91
N PHE A 80 -4.82 11.16 13.70
CA PHE A 80 -4.62 10.18 14.77
C PHE A 80 -3.42 10.53 15.63
N SER A 81 -2.27 10.77 14.99
CA SER A 81 -1.02 11.08 15.67
C SER A 81 -1.04 12.48 16.29
N HIS A 82 -1.75 13.44 15.69
CA HIS A 82 -1.91 14.78 16.28
C HIS A 82 -2.67 14.72 17.58
N ARG A 83 -3.81 14.04 17.61
CA ARG A 83 -4.66 13.92 18.79
C ARG A 83 -3.96 13.14 19.90
N ALA A 84 -3.16 12.13 19.55
CA ALA A 84 -2.42 11.32 20.51
C ALA A 84 -1.15 12.02 21.02
N MET A 85 -0.29 12.52 20.14
CA MET A 85 1.08 12.94 20.39
C MET A 85 1.33 14.44 20.14
N GLY A 86 0.32 15.19 19.70
CA GLY A 86 0.41 16.61 19.40
C GLY A 86 1.10 16.93 18.06
N PRO A 87 1.32 18.23 17.76
CA PRO A 87 1.77 18.70 16.45
C PRO A 87 3.10 18.08 15.97
N THR A 88 4.07 17.93 16.85
CA THR A 88 5.40 17.38 16.47
C THR A 88 5.30 15.89 16.12
N GLY A 89 4.58 15.10 16.92
CA GLY A 89 4.34 13.68 16.63
C GLY A 89 3.61 13.50 15.31
N SER A 90 2.58 14.31 15.09
CA SER A 90 1.84 14.32 13.83
C SER A 90 2.70 14.66 12.62
N PHE A 91 3.55 15.71 12.74
CA PHE A 91 4.46 16.07 11.67
C PHE A 91 5.36 14.90 11.25
N ILE A 92 6.00 14.25 12.24
CA ILE A 92 6.91 13.12 11.98
C ILE A 92 6.16 11.96 11.33
N CYS A 93 5.01 11.56 11.89
CA CYS A 93 4.20 10.46 11.38
C CYS A 93 3.76 10.70 9.93
N THR A 94 3.17 11.88 9.67
CA THR A 94 2.63 12.19 8.34
C THR A 94 3.73 12.45 7.32
N TRP A 95 4.83 13.09 7.72
CA TRP A 95 5.98 13.29 6.84
C TRP A 95 6.64 11.98 6.43
N ALA A 96 6.64 10.99 7.33
CA ALA A 96 7.11 9.64 7.02
C ALA A 96 6.19 8.95 6.01
N ILE A 97 4.87 8.94 6.24
CA ILE A 97 3.94 8.26 5.30
C ILE A 97 3.92 8.92 3.91
N VAL A 98 4.10 10.26 3.83
CA VAL A 98 4.21 10.96 2.55
C VAL A 98 5.45 10.49 1.78
N LEU A 99 6.60 10.26 2.45
CA LEU A 99 7.77 9.65 1.79
C LEU A 99 7.41 8.28 1.22
N GLY A 100 6.72 7.44 1.99
CA GLY A 100 6.25 6.15 1.53
C GLY A 100 5.45 6.25 0.24
N TYR A 101 4.42 7.08 0.22
CA TYR A 101 3.54 7.22 -0.95
C TYR A 101 4.25 7.79 -2.18
N VAL A 102 5.07 8.82 -2.00
CA VAL A 102 5.86 9.42 -3.09
C VAL A 102 6.85 8.41 -3.65
N SER A 103 7.52 7.63 -2.79
CA SER A 103 8.51 6.65 -3.21
C SER A 103 7.91 5.53 -4.05
N VAL A 104 6.75 4.99 -3.64
CA VAL A 104 6.04 3.98 -4.43
C VAL A 104 5.58 4.56 -5.75
N ALA A 105 5.00 5.76 -5.78
CA ALA A 105 4.59 6.41 -7.02
C ALA A 105 5.77 6.61 -7.99
N CYS A 106 6.95 6.99 -7.49
CA CYS A 106 8.18 7.10 -8.29
C CYS A 106 8.67 5.75 -8.81
N PHE A 107 8.60 4.70 -7.96
CA PHE A 107 8.96 3.34 -8.36
C PHE A 107 8.06 2.82 -9.49
N GLU A 108 6.74 2.99 -9.36
CA GLU A 108 5.76 2.55 -10.35
C GLU A 108 5.93 3.25 -11.71
N ALA A 109 6.35 4.54 -11.70
CA ALA A 109 6.66 5.29 -12.91
C ALA A 109 7.77 4.64 -13.77
N CYS A 110 8.67 3.89 -13.16
CA CYS A 110 9.73 3.18 -13.86
C CYS A 110 9.41 1.71 -14.09
N ALA A 111 8.65 1.12 -13.19
CA ALA A 111 8.20 -0.26 -13.33
C ALA A 111 7.33 -0.43 -14.59
N PHE A 112 6.41 0.50 -14.83
CA PHE A 112 5.46 0.41 -15.94
C PHE A 112 6.12 0.27 -17.32
N PRO A 113 7.01 1.18 -17.79
CA PRO A 113 7.67 1.02 -19.08
C PRO A 113 8.65 -0.17 -19.11
N THR A 114 9.19 -0.59 -17.97
CA THR A 114 10.04 -1.78 -17.90
C THR A 114 9.25 -3.03 -18.24
N ILE A 115 8.00 -3.14 -17.79
CA ILE A 115 7.16 -4.31 -18.10
C ILE A 115 6.77 -4.36 -19.58
N ILE A 116 6.64 -3.24 -20.26
CA ILE A 116 6.37 -3.21 -21.71
C ILE A 116 7.45 -4.00 -22.47
N THR A 117 8.68 -4.03 -21.98
CA THR A 117 9.76 -4.80 -22.64
C THR A 117 9.50 -6.30 -22.70
N TYR A 118 8.74 -6.87 -21.75
CA TYR A 118 8.35 -8.29 -21.76
C TYR A 118 7.25 -8.58 -22.78
N LEU A 119 6.39 -7.59 -23.06
CA LEU A 119 5.35 -7.72 -24.10
C LEU A 119 5.89 -7.42 -25.50
N TRP A 120 6.84 -6.51 -25.58
CA TRP A 120 7.40 -5.99 -26.81
C TRP A 120 8.93 -5.79 -26.71
N PRO A 121 9.74 -6.82 -26.98
CA PRO A 121 11.20 -6.78 -26.82
C PRO A 121 11.90 -5.67 -27.61
N GLY A 122 11.32 -5.24 -28.74
CA GLY A 122 11.84 -4.14 -29.57
C GLY A 122 11.43 -2.72 -29.13
N PHE A 123 10.84 -2.59 -27.93
CA PHE A 123 10.34 -1.32 -27.41
C PHE A 123 11.45 -0.31 -27.11
N LEU A 124 12.61 -0.76 -26.60
CA LEU A 124 13.72 0.11 -26.19
C LEU A 124 14.41 0.71 -27.43
N LYS A 125 14.22 2.03 -27.64
CA LYS A 125 14.80 2.79 -28.75
C LYS A 125 15.33 4.13 -28.27
N GLY A 126 16.42 4.61 -28.91
CA GLY A 126 17.02 5.90 -28.59
C GLY A 126 17.71 5.88 -27.22
N TYR A 127 18.85 5.17 -27.15
CA TYR A 127 19.72 5.20 -25.98
C TYR A 127 20.13 6.65 -25.65
N LEU A 128 20.03 7.04 -24.39
CA LEU A 128 20.38 8.38 -23.88
C LEU A 128 21.64 8.36 -23.03
N TYR A 129 21.64 7.57 -21.95
CA TYR A 129 22.75 7.45 -21.00
C TYR A 129 22.56 6.23 -20.10
N THR A 130 23.62 5.89 -19.36
CA THR A 130 23.62 4.83 -18.35
C THR A 130 23.78 5.42 -16.96
N VAL A 131 22.91 5.03 -16.01
CA VAL A 131 22.98 5.42 -14.60
C VAL A 131 23.01 4.18 -13.73
N ALA A 132 24.06 4.05 -12.89
CA ALA A 132 24.23 2.91 -11.97
C ALA A 132 24.04 1.53 -12.65
N GLY A 133 24.54 1.39 -13.89
CA GLY A 133 24.45 0.14 -14.65
C GLY A 133 23.13 -0.09 -15.38
N PHE A 134 22.20 0.86 -15.34
CA PHE A 134 20.92 0.80 -16.07
C PHE A 134 20.93 1.77 -17.27
N ASP A 135 20.67 1.22 -18.46
CA ASP A 135 20.59 2.01 -19.69
C ASP A 135 19.23 2.67 -19.82
N VAL A 136 19.23 3.99 -19.92
CA VAL A 136 18.02 4.81 -20.09
C VAL A 136 17.80 5.06 -21.58
N TYR A 137 16.60 4.72 -22.06
CA TYR A 137 16.17 4.89 -23.44
C TYR A 137 15.08 5.95 -23.55
N ALA A 138 15.09 6.70 -24.67
CA ALA A 138 14.10 7.75 -24.92
C ALA A 138 12.65 7.21 -24.96
N SER A 139 12.43 6.04 -25.58
CA SER A 139 11.12 5.41 -25.60
C SER A 139 10.62 5.00 -24.21
N TRP A 140 11.51 4.45 -23.36
CA TRP A 140 11.22 4.06 -22.01
C TRP A 140 10.85 5.28 -21.15
N LEU A 141 11.66 6.35 -21.24
CA LEU A 141 11.46 7.59 -20.51
C LEU A 141 10.17 8.31 -20.96
N ALA A 142 9.90 8.34 -22.27
CA ALA A 142 8.70 8.98 -22.80
C ALA A 142 7.42 8.30 -22.24
N VAL A 143 7.37 6.98 -22.22
CA VAL A 143 6.21 6.26 -21.67
C VAL A 143 6.07 6.51 -20.17
N ALA A 144 7.17 6.48 -19.39
CA ALA A 144 7.16 6.79 -17.98
C ALA A 144 6.52 8.16 -17.70
N ILE A 145 6.98 9.20 -18.41
CA ILE A 145 6.49 10.57 -18.25
C ILE A 145 5.03 10.71 -18.69
N ILE A 146 4.66 10.13 -19.83
CA ILE A 146 3.28 10.22 -20.35
C ILE A 146 2.31 9.55 -19.37
N VAL A 147 2.62 8.35 -18.89
CA VAL A 147 1.74 7.63 -17.94
C VAL A 147 1.67 8.37 -16.60
N ALA A 148 2.81 8.90 -16.08
CA ALA A 148 2.83 9.71 -14.87
C ALA A 148 1.92 10.94 -15.01
N PHE A 149 2.02 11.64 -16.14
CA PHE A 149 1.18 12.80 -16.43
C PHE A 149 -0.31 12.43 -16.51
N LEU A 150 -0.65 11.32 -17.20
CA LEU A 150 -2.04 10.88 -17.32
C LEU A 150 -2.64 10.49 -15.95
N ILE A 151 -1.92 9.75 -15.11
CA ILE A 151 -2.41 9.35 -13.78
C ILE A 151 -2.58 10.60 -12.90
N MET A 152 -1.63 11.55 -12.93
CA MET A 152 -1.76 12.83 -12.25
C MET A 152 -3.01 13.59 -12.72
N LEU A 153 -3.23 13.68 -14.03
CA LEU A 153 -4.37 14.37 -14.61
C LEU A 153 -5.70 13.74 -14.20
N ILE A 154 -5.81 12.41 -14.23
CA ILE A 154 -7.00 11.66 -13.81
C ILE A 154 -7.34 11.97 -12.34
N ASN A 155 -6.33 12.03 -11.46
CA ASN A 155 -6.52 12.38 -10.05
C ASN A 155 -6.95 13.84 -9.86
N ILE A 156 -6.46 14.76 -10.68
CA ILE A 156 -6.91 16.18 -10.68
C ILE A 156 -8.35 16.30 -11.15
N MET A 157 -8.75 15.50 -12.16
CA MET A 157 -10.11 15.48 -12.71
C MET A 157 -11.18 14.97 -11.75
N GLY A 158 -10.80 14.44 -10.60
CA GLY A 158 -11.70 14.12 -9.51
C GLY A 158 -11.57 12.70 -8.95
N ALA A 159 -11.88 12.59 -7.65
CA ALA A 159 -11.81 11.34 -6.91
C ALA A 159 -12.69 10.23 -7.54
N LYS A 160 -13.88 10.57 -8.04
CA LYS A 160 -14.76 9.62 -8.71
C LYS A 160 -14.15 9.03 -9.98
N THR A 161 -13.46 9.85 -10.80
CA THR A 161 -12.78 9.39 -12.01
C THR A 161 -11.63 8.46 -11.66
N ALA A 162 -10.84 8.80 -10.64
CA ALA A 162 -9.78 7.96 -10.12
C ALA A 162 -10.31 6.62 -9.57
N ALA A 163 -11.46 6.62 -8.88
CA ALA A 163 -12.11 5.41 -8.36
C ALA A 163 -12.62 4.49 -9.48
N ILE A 164 -13.19 5.04 -10.55
CA ILE A 164 -13.63 4.23 -11.71
C ILE A 164 -12.44 3.54 -12.36
N LEU A 165 -11.35 4.27 -12.60
CA LEU A 165 -10.10 3.69 -13.12
C LEU A 165 -9.62 2.56 -12.19
N GLN A 166 -9.56 2.83 -10.89
CA GLN A 166 -9.16 1.88 -9.86
C GLN A 166 -9.98 0.60 -9.93
N THR A 167 -11.31 0.72 -9.97
CA THR A 167 -12.24 -0.40 -10.01
C THR A 167 -12.01 -1.29 -11.24
N VAL A 168 -11.97 -0.69 -12.43
CA VAL A 168 -11.77 -1.44 -13.69
C VAL A 168 -10.44 -2.21 -13.65
N LEU A 169 -9.35 -1.54 -13.28
CA LEU A 169 -8.02 -2.15 -13.28
C LEU A 169 -7.85 -3.18 -12.17
N THR A 170 -8.43 -2.95 -10.97
CA THR A 170 -8.41 -3.94 -9.89
C THR A 170 -9.20 -5.19 -10.24
N CYS A 171 -10.32 -5.06 -10.95
CA CYS A 171 -11.05 -6.23 -11.48
C CYS A 171 -10.22 -7.01 -12.50
N ILE A 172 -9.44 -6.35 -13.35
CA ILE A 172 -8.57 -7.01 -14.32
C ILE A 172 -7.44 -7.77 -13.63
N ILE A 173 -6.72 -7.13 -12.71
CA ILE A 173 -5.61 -7.79 -12.01
C ILE A 173 -6.11 -8.91 -11.09
N GLY A 174 -7.17 -8.66 -10.33
CA GLY A 174 -7.81 -9.68 -9.47
C GLY A 174 -8.34 -10.85 -10.30
N GLY A 175 -8.99 -10.56 -11.43
CA GLY A 175 -9.46 -11.57 -12.38
C GLY A 175 -8.33 -12.42 -12.97
N ALA A 176 -7.19 -11.81 -13.32
CA ALA A 176 -6.01 -12.53 -13.79
C ALA A 176 -5.45 -13.47 -12.71
N GLY A 177 -5.38 -13.02 -11.44
CA GLY A 177 -4.94 -13.84 -10.32
C GLY A 177 -5.91 -14.99 -10.03
N ILE A 178 -7.21 -14.72 -10.00
CA ILE A 178 -8.25 -15.77 -9.81
C ILE A 178 -8.19 -16.79 -10.95
N LEU A 179 -8.02 -16.35 -12.19
CA LEU A 179 -7.88 -17.21 -13.33
C LEU A 179 -6.67 -18.14 -13.21
N LEU A 180 -5.53 -17.63 -12.74
CA LEU A 180 -4.34 -18.43 -12.45
C LEU A 180 -4.65 -19.48 -11.37
N ILE A 181 -5.25 -19.08 -10.25
CA ILE A 181 -5.57 -19.97 -9.13
C ILE A 181 -6.50 -21.10 -9.60
N VAL A 182 -7.59 -20.77 -10.31
CA VAL A 182 -8.54 -21.75 -10.83
C VAL A 182 -7.88 -22.70 -11.84
N ALA A 183 -7.11 -22.15 -12.78
CA ALA A 183 -6.41 -22.97 -13.78
C ALA A 183 -5.38 -23.90 -13.12
N SER A 184 -4.69 -23.44 -12.10
CA SER A 184 -3.71 -24.25 -11.35
C SER A 184 -4.36 -25.39 -10.56
N VAL A 185 -5.55 -25.19 -10.02
CA VAL A 185 -6.32 -26.25 -9.34
C VAL A 185 -6.81 -27.31 -10.33
N ILE A 186 -7.20 -26.90 -11.56
CA ILE A 186 -7.74 -27.82 -12.58
C ILE A 186 -6.63 -28.58 -13.30
N ASN A 187 -5.54 -27.90 -13.65
CA ASN A 187 -4.49 -28.41 -14.55
C ASN A 187 -3.14 -28.63 -13.86
N GLY A 188 -2.99 -28.21 -12.60
CA GLY A 188 -1.79 -28.48 -11.81
C GLY A 188 -1.82 -29.86 -11.18
N THR A 189 -0.69 -30.26 -10.62
CA THR A 189 -0.57 -31.54 -9.89
C THR A 189 0.09 -31.30 -8.52
N VAL A 190 -0.35 -32.07 -7.53
CA VAL A 190 0.24 -32.06 -6.20
C VAL A 190 1.67 -32.65 -6.23
N ASP A 191 1.96 -33.53 -7.21
CA ASP A 191 3.28 -34.13 -7.39
C ASP A 191 4.37 -33.06 -7.63
N ASN A 192 4.02 -31.93 -8.24
CA ASN A 192 4.94 -30.80 -8.40
C ASN A 192 5.39 -30.20 -7.05
N LEU A 193 4.62 -30.38 -5.97
CA LEU A 193 4.98 -29.89 -4.64
C LEU A 193 6.04 -30.76 -3.96
N ASP A 194 6.26 -32.00 -4.43
CA ASP A 194 7.23 -32.91 -3.86
C ASP A 194 8.65 -32.33 -3.97
N GLY A 195 9.33 -32.28 -2.82
CA GLY A 195 10.68 -31.71 -2.72
C GLY A 195 10.78 -30.18 -2.76
N GLN A 196 9.67 -29.46 -3.01
CA GLN A 196 9.66 -27.98 -3.01
C GLN A 196 8.69 -27.34 -2.00
N MET A 197 8.05 -28.12 -1.14
CA MET A 197 7.16 -27.54 -0.10
C MET A 197 7.95 -26.62 0.85
N PHE A 198 9.15 -27.04 1.24
CA PHE A 198 10.06 -26.31 2.12
C PHE A 198 11.48 -26.39 1.59
N VAL A 199 12.28 -25.36 1.85
CA VAL A 199 13.67 -25.29 1.38
C VAL A 199 14.64 -26.03 2.30
N GLY A 200 14.31 -26.14 3.59
CA GLY A 200 15.21 -26.74 4.59
C GLY A 200 15.00 -28.24 4.76
N ASN A 201 16.09 -28.98 5.05
CA ASN A 201 16.04 -30.42 5.35
C ASN A 201 15.73 -30.70 6.83
N THR A 202 15.57 -29.68 7.67
CA THR A 202 15.23 -29.78 9.09
C THR A 202 14.16 -28.79 9.46
N ALA A 203 13.38 -29.09 10.52
CA ALA A 203 12.34 -28.18 11.01
C ALA A 203 12.88 -26.78 11.35
N GLY A 204 14.07 -26.68 11.93
CA GLY A 204 14.68 -25.40 12.28
C GLY A 204 15.04 -24.54 11.04
N LEU A 205 15.54 -25.17 9.97
CA LEU A 205 15.82 -24.46 8.71
C LEU A 205 14.53 -24.00 8.02
N ASN A 206 13.49 -24.82 8.06
CA ASN A 206 12.17 -24.45 7.51
C ASN A 206 11.56 -23.26 8.26
N ILE A 207 11.62 -23.24 9.59
CA ILE A 207 11.15 -22.11 10.41
C ILE A 207 11.95 -20.85 10.06
N LYS A 208 13.28 -20.93 9.92
CA LYS A 208 14.10 -19.79 9.51
C LYS A 208 13.71 -19.26 8.12
N ALA A 209 13.45 -20.15 7.17
CA ALA A 209 13.00 -19.79 5.83
C ALA A 209 11.63 -19.11 5.84
N ILE A 210 10.65 -19.65 6.58
CA ILE A 210 9.33 -19.06 6.79
C ILE A 210 9.45 -17.66 7.40
N LEU A 211 10.24 -17.50 8.47
CA LEU A 211 10.46 -16.21 9.12
C LEU A 211 11.17 -15.21 8.18
N GLY A 212 12.06 -15.68 7.31
CA GLY A 212 12.70 -14.85 6.31
C GLY A 212 11.70 -14.29 5.28
N VAL A 213 10.75 -15.10 4.83
CA VAL A 213 9.67 -14.64 3.95
C VAL A 213 8.70 -13.73 4.73
N ALA A 214 8.35 -14.09 5.98
CA ALA A 214 7.47 -13.28 6.81
C ALA A 214 8.03 -11.88 7.10
N ALA A 215 9.35 -11.74 7.21
CA ALA A 215 9.98 -10.44 7.45
C ALA A 215 9.87 -9.49 6.25
N MET A 216 9.80 -10.02 5.03
CA MET A 216 9.70 -9.22 3.80
C MET A 216 8.25 -9.02 3.32
N SER A 217 7.33 -9.90 3.70
CA SER A 217 5.95 -9.89 3.19
C SER A 217 5.12 -8.66 3.59
N PRO A 218 5.31 -7.98 4.75
CA PRO A 218 4.58 -6.77 5.09
C PRO A 218 4.70 -5.64 4.07
N PHE A 219 5.83 -5.55 3.36
CA PHE A 219 6.02 -4.62 2.26
C PHE A 219 4.92 -4.73 1.19
N TYR A 220 4.51 -5.95 0.87
CA TYR A 220 3.50 -6.22 -0.17
C TYR A 220 2.06 -5.95 0.30
N PHE A 221 1.87 -5.62 1.58
CA PHE A 221 0.57 -5.25 2.16
C PHE A 221 0.43 -3.74 2.41
N ILE A 222 1.42 -2.92 2.04
CA ILE A 222 1.31 -1.45 2.11
C ILE A 222 0.23 -1.01 1.11
N GLY A 223 -0.70 -0.15 1.56
CA GLY A 223 -1.78 0.37 0.71
C GLY A 223 -3.16 0.42 1.37
N PHE A 224 -3.45 -0.39 2.40
CA PHE A 224 -4.71 -0.28 3.16
C PHE A 224 -4.85 1.09 3.86
N ASP A 225 -3.73 1.70 4.21
CA ASP A 225 -3.56 3.00 4.86
C ASP A 225 -3.94 4.20 3.96
N VAL A 226 -4.18 3.97 2.67
CA VAL A 226 -4.75 4.99 1.78
C VAL A 226 -6.22 5.31 2.14
N ILE A 227 -6.97 4.35 2.71
CA ILE A 227 -8.37 4.55 3.11
C ILE A 227 -8.52 5.71 4.11
N PRO A 228 -7.82 5.72 5.26
CA PRO A 228 -7.90 6.82 6.21
C PRO A 228 -7.48 8.16 5.64
N GLN A 229 -6.60 8.20 4.66
CA GLN A 229 -6.21 9.46 4.02
C GLN A 229 -7.38 10.13 3.30
N ALA A 230 -8.23 9.34 2.66
CA ALA A 230 -9.37 9.80 1.88
C ALA A 230 -10.71 9.71 2.65
N ALA A 231 -10.68 9.60 3.97
CA ALA A 231 -11.86 9.30 4.79
C ALA A 231 -13.02 10.30 4.62
N GLU A 232 -12.73 11.57 4.36
CA GLU A 232 -13.76 12.59 4.09
C GLU A 232 -14.49 12.42 2.76
N GLU A 233 -13.90 11.70 1.80
CA GLU A 233 -14.48 11.43 0.49
C GLU A 233 -15.37 10.17 0.49
N ILE A 234 -15.44 9.48 1.63
CA ILE A 234 -16.16 8.23 1.79
C ILE A 234 -17.63 8.49 2.12
N ASN A 235 -18.52 7.85 1.37
CA ASN A 235 -19.97 7.96 1.51
C ASN A 235 -20.59 6.68 2.09
N VAL A 236 -20.04 6.22 3.24
CA VAL A 236 -20.59 5.08 3.99
C VAL A 236 -20.44 5.33 5.50
N PRO A 237 -21.23 4.65 6.35
CA PRO A 237 -21.11 4.78 7.80
C PRO A 237 -19.69 4.48 8.29
N PRO A 238 -19.16 5.22 9.29
CA PRO A 238 -17.80 5.04 9.79
C PRO A 238 -17.46 3.59 10.23
N LYS A 239 -18.42 2.88 10.82
CA LYS A 239 -18.27 1.46 11.19
C LYS A 239 -17.93 0.59 9.96
N LYS A 240 -18.55 0.86 8.82
CA LYS A 240 -18.32 0.12 7.56
C LYS A 240 -16.94 0.40 6.98
N ILE A 241 -16.40 1.63 7.16
CA ILE A 241 -15.03 1.97 6.75
C ILE A 241 -14.02 1.05 7.43
N GLY A 242 -14.11 0.90 8.77
CA GLY A 242 -13.22 0.02 9.53
C GLY A 242 -13.31 -1.45 9.07
N LYS A 243 -14.53 -1.95 8.81
CA LYS A 243 -14.73 -3.32 8.31
C LYS A 243 -14.11 -3.51 6.91
N MET A 244 -14.30 -2.55 5.99
CA MET A 244 -13.74 -2.64 4.63
C MET A 244 -12.21 -2.63 4.65
N LEU A 245 -11.61 -1.84 5.53
CA LEU A 245 -10.17 -1.81 5.72
C LEU A 245 -9.64 -3.19 6.13
N ILE A 246 -10.22 -3.81 7.14
CA ILE A 246 -9.82 -5.15 7.60
C ILE A 246 -10.05 -6.21 6.53
N LEU A 247 -11.19 -6.16 5.83
CA LEU A 247 -11.50 -7.07 4.74
C LEU A 247 -10.47 -6.97 3.61
N SER A 248 -10.02 -5.75 3.26
CA SER A 248 -9.01 -5.58 2.21
C SER A 248 -7.68 -6.24 2.57
N VAL A 249 -7.25 -6.16 3.83
CA VAL A 249 -6.04 -6.83 4.32
C VAL A 249 -6.20 -8.35 4.25
N ILE A 250 -7.32 -8.89 4.72
CA ILE A 250 -7.58 -10.34 4.68
C ILE A 250 -7.55 -10.85 3.23
N LEU A 251 -8.23 -10.15 2.32
CA LEU A 251 -8.26 -10.51 0.90
C LEU A 251 -6.87 -10.50 0.27
N ALA A 252 -6.03 -9.52 0.61
CA ALA A 252 -4.66 -9.45 0.10
C ALA A 252 -3.80 -10.62 0.61
N VAL A 253 -3.90 -10.98 1.90
CA VAL A 253 -3.19 -12.13 2.48
C VAL A 253 -3.60 -13.42 1.79
N VAL A 254 -4.91 -13.65 1.65
CA VAL A 254 -5.46 -14.85 0.97
C VAL A 254 -5.01 -14.89 -0.49
N PHE A 255 -5.07 -13.76 -1.20
CA PHE A 255 -4.64 -13.67 -2.59
C PHE A 255 -3.17 -14.06 -2.78
N TYR A 256 -2.25 -13.49 -2.00
CA TYR A 256 -0.83 -13.80 -2.07
C TYR A 256 -0.53 -15.26 -1.74
N ALA A 257 -1.14 -15.78 -0.66
CA ALA A 257 -0.96 -17.18 -0.26
C ALA A 257 -1.44 -18.15 -1.35
N LEU A 258 -2.60 -17.89 -1.95
CA LEU A 258 -3.15 -18.74 -3.01
C LEU A 258 -2.37 -18.65 -4.31
N VAL A 259 -1.86 -17.47 -4.69
CA VAL A 259 -0.99 -17.32 -5.87
C VAL A 259 0.30 -18.11 -5.74
N ILE A 260 0.94 -18.07 -4.56
CA ILE A 260 2.16 -18.83 -4.30
C ILE A 260 1.90 -20.34 -4.46
N ILE A 261 0.81 -20.83 -3.86
CA ILE A 261 0.40 -22.26 -3.98
C ILE A 261 0.08 -22.59 -5.44
N ALA A 262 -0.66 -21.73 -6.15
CA ALA A 262 -1.03 -21.92 -7.54
C ALA A 262 0.19 -22.08 -8.46
N VAL A 263 1.22 -21.27 -8.27
CA VAL A 263 2.47 -21.38 -9.03
C VAL A 263 3.14 -22.73 -8.75
N GLY A 264 3.24 -23.14 -7.48
CA GLY A 264 3.85 -24.41 -7.10
C GLY A 264 3.09 -25.66 -7.57
N LEU A 265 1.77 -25.59 -7.74
CA LEU A 265 0.97 -26.68 -8.31
C LEU A 265 1.25 -26.91 -9.80
N VAL A 266 1.65 -25.85 -10.54
CA VAL A 266 1.86 -25.90 -12.00
C VAL A 266 3.30 -26.12 -12.37
N LEU A 267 4.25 -25.52 -11.63
CA LEU A 267 5.67 -25.58 -11.92
C LEU A 267 6.42 -26.34 -10.82
N ASP A 268 7.25 -27.30 -11.22
CA ASP A 268 8.22 -27.92 -10.32
C ASP A 268 9.42 -26.98 -10.03
N SER A 269 10.27 -27.35 -9.09
CA SER A 269 11.41 -26.51 -8.68
C SER A 269 12.38 -26.21 -9.82
N GLY A 270 12.59 -27.16 -10.74
CA GLY A 270 13.46 -26.99 -11.90
C GLY A 270 12.87 -25.99 -12.90
N ALA A 271 11.56 -26.05 -13.14
CA ALA A 271 10.85 -25.12 -13.99
C ALA A 271 10.81 -23.69 -13.39
N ILE A 272 10.65 -23.57 -12.06
CA ILE A 272 10.69 -22.28 -11.34
C ILE A 272 12.06 -21.62 -11.50
N ILE A 273 13.16 -22.34 -11.23
CA ILE A 273 14.53 -21.82 -11.39
C ILE A 273 14.78 -21.39 -12.84
N LYS A 274 14.44 -22.24 -13.80
CA LYS A 274 14.60 -21.94 -15.22
C LYS A 274 13.81 -20.70 -15.66
N SER A 275 12.57 -20.55 -15.19
CA SER A 275 11.73 -19.37 -15.44
C SER A 275 12.33 -18.12 -14.80
N GLN A 276 12.82 -18.23 -13.55
CA GLN A 276 13.45 -17.12 -12.84
C GLN A 276 14.70 -16.60 -13.58
N GLU A 277 15.55 -17.51 -14.08
CA GLU A 277 16.75 -17.17 -14.86
C GLU A 277 16.42 -16.59 -16.25
N ALA A 278 15.39 -17.13 -16.91
CA ALA A 278 15.05 -16.76 -18.29
C ALA A 278 14.26 -15.46 -18.40
N THR A 279 13.24 -15.30 -17.57
CA THR A 279 12.27 -14.19 -17.66
C THR A 279 12.13 -13.39 -16.37
N GLY A 280 12.39 -14.01 -15.20
CA GLY A 280 12.05 -13.46 -13.90
C GLY A 280 10.54 -13.32 -13.63
N LEU A 281 9.70 -13.90 -14.51
CA LEU A 281 8.23 -13.80 -14.44
C LEU A 281 7.57 -15.15 -14.21
N VAL A 282 7.99 -15.84 -13.14
CA VAL A 282 7.54 -17.20 -12.80
C VAL A 282 6.03 -17.35 -12.77
N THR A 283 5.31 -16.36 -12.25
CA THR A 283 3.84 -16.38 -12.20
C THR A 283 3.20 -16.33 -13.60
N ALA A 284 3.80 -15.57 -14.51
CA ALA A 284 3.30 -15.50 -15.89
C ALA A 284 3.57 -16.82 -16.65
N ASP A 285 4.75 -17.42 -16.44
CA ASP A 285 5.09 -18.70 -17.04
C ASP A 285 4.22 -19.84 -16.46
N ALA A 286 3.89 -19.80 -15.15
CA ALA A 286 2.94 -20.71 -14.54
C ALA A 286 1.56 -20.64 -15.22
N MET A 287 1.06 -19.44 -15.51
CA MET A 287 -0.20 -19.25 -16.23
C MET A 287 -0.13 -19.83 -17.65
N GLY A 288 0.97 -19.57 -18.35
CA GLY A 288 1.20 -20.12 -19.71
C GLY A 288 1.22 -21.66 -19.69
N THR A 289 1.84 -22.26 -18.69
CA THR A 289 1.93 -23.72 -18.50
C THR A 289 0.57 -24.30 -18.12
N ALA A 290 -0.15 -23.69 -17.17
CA ALA A 290 -1.46 -24.15 -16.74
C ALA A 290 -2.48 -24.26 -17.88
N PHE A 291 -2.40 -23.37 -18.87
CA PHE A 291 -3.26 -23.41 -20.05
C PHE A 291 -2.63 -24.10 -21.26
N GLY A 292 -1.36 -24.48 -21.22
CA GLY A 292 -0.63 -24.99 -22.37
C GLY A 292 -0.45 -23.95 -23.52
N MET A 293 -0.64 -22.66 -23.22
CA MET A 293 -0.64 -21.57 -24.22
C MET A 293 0.20 -20.37 -23.74
N LYS A 294 1.27 -20.05 -24.46
CA LYS A 294 2.15 -18.89 -24.14
C LYS A 294 1.42 -17.54 -24.10
N ILE A 295 0.29 -17.41 -24.79
CA ILE A 295 -0.50 -16.16 -24.78
C ILE A 295 -1.06 -15.88 -23.39
N MET A 296 -1.33 -16.91 -22.58
CA MET A 296 -1.87 -16.75 -21.24
C MET A 296 -0.86 -16.14 -20.25
N ALA A 297 0.44 -16.31 -20.48
CA ALA A 297 1.46 -15.57 -19.76
C ALA A 297 1.31 -14.05 -19.93
N LYS A 298 0.95 -13.59 -21.14
CA LYS A 298 0.71 -12.18 -21.40
C LYS A 298 -0.51 -11.63 -20.65
N VAL A 299 -1.52 -12.46 -20.36
CA VAL A 299 -2.69 -12.05 -19.55
C VAL A 299 -2.25 -11.66 -18.15
N VAL A 300 -1.35 -12.45 -17.51
CA VAL A 300 -0.79 -12.11 -16.21
C VAL A 300 0.06 -10.85 -16.27
N ILE A 301 0.87 -10.68 -17.31
CA ILE A 301 1.70 -9.48 -17.49
C ILE A 301 0.82 -8.23 -17.64
N VAL A 302 -0.23 -8.28 -18.45
CA VAL A 302 -1.21 -7.17 -18.59
C VAL A 302 -1.94 -6.92 -17.27
N GLY A 303 -2.37 -7.97 -16.57
CA GLY A 303 -2.94 -7.86 -15.23
C GLY A 303 -1.99 -7.15 -14.27
N GLY A 304 -0.72 -7.53 -14.26
CA GLY A 304 0.30 -6.88 -13.45
C GLY A 304 0.55 -5.42 -13.82
N MET A 305 0.50 -5.06 -15.12
CA MET A 305 0.54 -3.64 -15.54
C MET A 305 -0.66 -2.86 -14.99
N CYS A 306 -1.84 -3.45 -14.96
CA CYS A 306 -3.00 -2.85 -14.29
C CYS A 306 -2.72 -2.65 -12.79
N GLY A 307 -2.05 -3.62 -12.14
CA GLY A 307 -1.65 -3.52 -10.74
C GLY A 307 -0.67 -2.38 -10.45
N ILE A 308 0.26 -2.10 -11.35
CA ILE A 308 1.11 -0.91 -11.23
C ILE A 308 0.28 0.37 -11.24
N ILE A 309 -0.66 0.48 -12.17
CA ILE A 309 -1.48 1.69 -12.28
C ILE A 309 -2.40 1.83 -11.06
N THR A 310 -2.97 0.73 -10.52
CA THR A 310 -3.83 0.78 -9.33
C THR A 310 -3.05 1.18 -8.08
N SER A 311 -1.87 0.61 -7.87
CA SER A 311 -0.95 1.00 -6.81
C SER A 311 -0.59 2.48 -6.92
N TRP A 312 -0.08 2.91 -8.06
CA TRP A 312 0.28 4.30 -8.33
C TRP A 312 -0.86 5.29 -8.07
N ASN A 313 -2.06 4.99 -8.63
CA ASN A 313 -3.26 5.81 -8.44
C ASN A 313 -3.64 5.95 -6.95
N SER A 314 -3.62 4.83 -6.21
CA SER A 314 -3.94 4.83 -4.78
C SER A 314 -2.95 5.67 -3.96
N PHE A 315 -1.65 5.58 -4.24
CA PHE A 315 -0.64 6.35 -3.52
C PHE A 315 -0.64 7.84 -3.89
N LEU A 316 -1.06 8.21 -5.10
CA LEU A 316 -1.34 9.61 -5.41
C LEU A 316 -2.55 10.14 -4.62
N ILE A 317 -3.61 9.33 -4.50
CA ILE A 317 -4.76 9.66 -3.66
C ILE A 317 -4.30 9.88 -2.22
N GLY A 318 -3.65 8.89 -1.60
CA GLY A 318 -3.19 8.96 -0.21
C GLY A 318 -2.22 10.11 0.04
N GLY A 319 -1.15 10.19 -0.74
CA GLY A 319 -0.10 11.20 -0.56
C GLY A 319 -0.59 12.63 -0.69
N SER A 320 -1.49 12.89 -1.64
CA SER A 320 -2.04 14.24 -1.84
C SER A 320 -2.94 14.67 -0.69
N ARG A 321 -3.72 13.74 -0.08
CA ARG A 321 -4.58 14.02 1.07
C ARG A 321 -3.77 14.18 2.36
N ALA A 322 -2.74 13.37 2.55
CA ALA A 322 -1.80 13.53 3.67
C ALA A 322 -1.13 14.91 3.64
N MET A 323 -0.64 15.34 2.47
CA MET A 323 -0.06 16.69 2.30
C MET A 323 -1.09 17.80 2.49
N TYR A 324 -2.33 17.60 2.01
CA TYR A 324 -3.42 18.55 2.23
C TYR A 324 -3.67 18.76 3.73
N SER A 325 -3.82 17.69 4.50
CA SER A 325 -4.09 17.74 5.94
C SER A 325 -2.95 18.42 6.72
N MET A 326 -1.68 18.12 6.38
CA MET A 326 -0.53 18.84 6.94
C MET A 326 -0.54 20.34 6.63
N ALA A 327 -0.94 20.71 5.41
CA ALA A 327 -1.03 22.11 5.00
C ALA A 327 -2.22 22.83 5.65
N GLU A 328 -3.32 22.16 5.85
CA GLU A 328 -4.47 22.68 6.58
C GLU A 328 -4.12 23.03 8.03
N SER A 329 -3.30 22.18 8.67
CA SER A 329 -2.71 22.40 9.99
C SER A 329 -1.48 23.32 10.00
N TYR A 330 -1.19 24.04 8.90
CA TYR A 330 -0.07 24.97 8.77
C TYR A 330 1.33 24.36 9.01
N MET A 331 1.47 23.04 8.92
CA MET A 331 2.74 22.33 9.12
C MET A 331 3.64 22.35 7.89
N ILE A 332 3.03 22.46 6.69
CA ILE A 332 3.72 22.73 5.42
C ILE A 332 3.04 23.95 4.74
N PRO A 333 3.60 24.51 3.65
CA PRO A 333 3.02 25.70 3.00
C PRO A 333 1.53 25.53 2.67
N LYS A 334 0.72 26.50 3.07
CA LYS A 334 -0.75 26.48 2.90
C LYS A 334 -1.20 26.34 1.44
N THR A 335 -0.32 26.58 0.47
CA THR A 335 -0.61 26.36 -0.95
C THR A 335 -1.01 24.92 -1.25
N PHE A 336 -0.56 23.95 -0.47
CA PHE A 336 -0.93 22.52 -0.61
C PHE A 336 -2.32 22.20 -0.08
N ALA A 337 -2.93 23.09 0.71
CA ALA A 337 -4.33 22.98 1.14
C ALA A 337 -5.32 23.54 0.09
N LYS A 338 -4.86 23.91 -1.11
CA LYS A 338 -5.73 24.41 -2.17
C LYS A 338 -6.43 23.27 -2.88
N LEU A 339 -7.77 23.25 -2.79
CA LEU A 339 -8.63 22.33 -3.53
C LEU A 339 -8.97 22.87 -4.92
N HIS A 340 -9.15 21.94 -5.88
CA HIS A 340 -9.66 22.28 -7.21
C HIS A 340 -11.11 22.83 -7.10
N PRO A 341 -11.45 23.96 -7.73
CA PRO A 341 -12.75 24.62 -7.54
C PRO A 341 -13.95 23.70 -7.83
N LYS A 342 -13.87 22.88 -8.89
CA LYS A 342 -14.94 21.99 -9.34
C LYS A 342 -14.84 20.58 -8.76
N HIS A 343 -13.63 20.01 -8.73
CA HIS A 343 -13.43 18.58 -8.43
C HIS A 343 -13.10 18.33 -6.95
N LYS A 344 -12.82 19.39 -6.19
CA LYS A 344 -12.50 19.31 -4.76
C LYS A 344 -11.32 18.37 -4.44
N THR A 345 -10.35 18.27 -5.34
CA THR A 345 -9.10 17.49 -5.15
C THR A 345 -7.94 18.41 -4.79
N PRO A 346 -6.94 17.98 -4.00
CA PRO A 346 -5.81 18.80 -3.58
C PRO A 346 -4.80 18.99 -4.72
N ILE A 347 -5.10 19.94 -5.63
CA ILE A 347 -4.43 20.12 -6.92
C ILE A 347 -2.91 20.35 -6.79
N ASN A 348 -2.47 21.20 -5.86
CA ASN A 348 -1.04 21.52 -5.75
C ASN A 348 -0.22 20.35 -5.19
N ALA A 349 -0.80 19.56 -4.27
CA ALA A 349 -0.17 18.35 -3.78
C ALA A 349 -0.08 17.29 -4.90
N LEU A 350 -1.14 17.09 -5.68
CA LEU A 350 -1.16 16.19 -6.84
C LEU A 350 -0.12 16.60 -7.89
N ILE A 351 0.00 17.89 -8.20
CA ILE A 351 1.01 18.40 -9.15
C ILE A 351 2.42 18.14 -8.61
N LEU A 352 2.68 18.41 -7.33
CA LEU A 352 4.01 18.15 -6.75
C LEU A 352 4.39 16.68 -6.86
N ILE A 353 3.52 15.78 -6.39
CA ILE A 353 3.79 14.33 -6.46
C ILE A 353 3.91 13.88 -7.92
N GLY A 354 3.02 14.34 -8.80
CA GLY A 354 3.06 14.04 -10.23
C GLY A 354 4.36 14.49 -10.91
N VAL A 355 4.86 15.68 -10.58
CA VAL A 355 6.14 16.17 -11.09
C VAL A 355 7.30 15.31 -10.57
N LEU A 356 7.30 14.95 -9.29
CA LEU A 356 8.32 14.06 -8.72
C LEU A 356 8.32 12.70 -9.43
N THR A 357 7.14 12.13 -9.71
CA THR A 357 7.01 10.86 -10.44
C THR A 357 7.45 10.96 -11.91
N MET A 358 7.27 12.12 -12.56
CA MET A 358 7.78 12.36 -13.92
C MET A 358 9.30 12.53 -13.95
N LEU A 359 9.89 13.07 -12.88
CA LEU A 359 11.34 13.28 -12.78
C LEU A 359 12.11 12.03 -12.33
N ALA A 360 11.50 11.18 -11.53
CA ALA A 360 12.13 9.98 -10.99
C ALA A 360 12.77 9.06 -12.04
N PRO A 361 12.15 8.78 -13.21
CA PRO A 361 12.73 7.94 -14.25
C PRO A 361 14.07 8.41 -14.80
N PHE A 362 14.38 9.70 -14.76
CA PHE A 362 15.68 10.22 -15.20
C PHE A 362 16.85 9.72 -14.35
N ALA A 363 16.60 9.32 -13.12
CA ALA A 363 17.61 8.82 -12.20
C ALA A 363 17.91 7.32 -12.37
N GLY A 364 17.23 6.64 -13.31
CA GLY A 364 17.43 5.21 -13.59
C GLY A 364 16.82 4.29 -12.53
N ARG A 365 16.80 2.99 -12.83
CA ARG A 365 16.12 1.98 -12.00
C ARG A 365 16.73 1.80 -10.60
N GLN A 366 18.06 1.92 -10.47
CA GLN A 366 18.75 1.66 -9.19
C GLN A 366 18.37 2.67 -8.11
N LEU A 367 18.29 3.96 -8.47
CA LEU A 367 17.85 5.01 -7.53
C LEU A 367 16.44 4.75 -7.01
N LEU A 368 15.59 4.14 -7.83
CA LEU A 368 14.21 3.87 -7.46
C LEU A 368 14.08 2.71 -6.49
N VAL A 369 14.94 1.70 -6.58
CA VAL A 369 15.02 0.66 -5.55
C VAL A 369 15.36 1.32 -4.21
N TRP A 370 16.38 2.19 -4.18
CA TRP A 370 16.76 2.89 -2.95
C TRP A 370 15.66 3.79 -2.39
N ILE A 371 14.95 4.53 -3.26
CA ILE A 371 13.84 5.41 -2.79
C ILE A 371 12.65 4.58 -2.29
N SER A 372 12.40 3.41 -2.91
CA SER A 372 11.36 2.49 -2.47
C SER A 372 11.68 1.92 -1.08
N ASP A 373 12.91 1.46 -0.84
CA ASP A 373 13.30 0.89 0.45
C ASP A 373 13.29 1.95 1.55
N ALA A 374 13.74 3.18 1.26
CA ALA A 374 13.59 4.33 2.16
C ALA A 374 12.13 4.65 2.48
N GLY A 375 11.24 4.56 1.48
CA GLY A 375 9.80 4.76 1.64
C GLY A 375 9.13 3.68 2.47
N ASN A 376 9.53 2.42 2.29
CA ASN A 376 9.02 1.29 3.06
C ASN A 376 9.37 1.41 4.55
N PHE A 377 10.61 1.79 4.86
CA PHE A 377 11.02 2.14 6.23
C PHE A 377 10.11 3.23 6.81
N ALA A 378 9.85 4.28 6.03
CA ALA A 378 9.03 5.40 6.47
C ALA A 378 7.56 4.99 6.71
N CYS A 379 6.98 4.14 5.85
CA CYS A 379 5.65 3.55 6.09
C CYS A 379 5.61 2.74 7.39
N CYS A 380 6.60 1.86 7.62
CA CYS A 380 6.68 1.07 8.85
C CYS A 380 6.78 1.96 10.09
N LEU A 381 7.54 3.07 10.01
CA LEU A 381 7.61 4.06 11.09
C LEU A 381 6.26 4.70 11.37
N ALA A 382 5.53 5.11 10.32
CA ALA A 382 4.19 5.67 10.46
C ALA A 382 3.22 4.66 11.07
N TYR A 383 3.24 3.40 10.65
CA TYR A 383 2.42 2.33 11.22
C TYR A 383 2.69 2.12 12.71
N CYS A 384 3.96 2.14 13.11
CA CYS A 384 4.33 2.06 14.52
C CYS A 384 3.78 3.26 15.30
N MET A 385 3.90 4.48 14.76
CA MET A 385 3.39 5.68 15.40
C MET A 385 1.85 5.69 15.50
N VAL A 386 1.14 5.14 14.52
CA VAL A 386 -0.33 5.00 14.58
C VAL A 386 -0.73 3.94 15.62
N ALA A 387 -0.04 2.80 15.68
CA ALA A 387 -0.28 1.79 16.72
C ALA A 387 -0.06 2.36 18.13
N VAL A 388 1.00 3.16 18.32
CA VAL A 388 1.25 3.89 19.57
C VAL A 388 0.14 4.91 19.84
N SER A 389 -0.30 5.67 18.81
CA SER A 389 -1.39 6.64 18.92
C SER A 389 -2.69 5.97 19.39
N PHE A 390 -3.01 4.80 18.82
CA PHE A 390 -4.15 3.99 19.26
C PHE A 390 -4.09 3.67 20.75
N MET A 391 -2.94 3.21 21.26
CA MET A 391 -2.77 2.88 22.67
C MET A 391 -2.86 4.10 23.56
N ILE A 392 -2.34 5.25 23.13
CA ILE A 392 -2.43 6.52 23.84
C ILE A 392 -3.89 6.99 23.93
N LEU A 393 -4.61 7.02 22.80
CA LEU A 393 -5.99 7.51 22.73
C LEU A 393 -6.97 6.61 23.49
N ARG A 394 -6.72 5.31 23.58
CA ARG A 394 -7.49 4.41 24.44
C ARG A 394 -7.38 4.72 25.93
N LYS A 395 -6.23 5.31 26.35
CA LYS A 395 -6.01 5.74 27.75
C LYS A 395 -6.42 7.19 27.98
N LYS A 396 -6.08 8.09 27.03
CA LYS A 396 -6.29 9.54 27.16
C LYS A 396 -7.76 9.93 26.98
N GLU A 397 -8.45 9.24 26.07
CA GLU A 397 -9.84 9.52 25.69
C GLU A 397 -10.67 8.22 25.71
N PRO A 398 -10.94 7.67 26.90
CA PRO A 398 -11.71 6.41 27.02
C PRO A 398 -13.14 6.52 26.50
N ASP A 399 -13.75 7.70 26.61
CA ASP A 399 -15.14 7.98 26.24
C ASP A 399 -15.33 8.45 24.78
N MET A 400 -14.22 8.49 23.99
CA MET A 400 -14.32 8.80 22.58
C MET A 400 -15.28 7.84 21.87
N PRO A 401 -16.24 8.32 21.06
CA PRO A 401 -17.09 7.46 20.24
C PRO A 401 -16.25 6.60 19.28
N ARG A 402 -16.49 5.30 19.29
CA ARG A 402 -15.77 4.33 18.42
C ARG A 402 -16.80 3.43 17.75
N PRO A 403 -17.32 3.80 16.56
CA PRO A 403 -18.31 3.01 15.83
C PRO A 403 -17.81 1.58 15.49
N TYR A 404 -16.52 1.47 15.16
CA TYR A 404 -15.79 0.20 15.10
C TYR A 404 -14.84 0.12 16.28
N LYS A 405 -14.98 -0.91 17.12
CA LYS A 405 -14.21 -1.05 18.35
C LYS A 405 -13.46 -2.38 18.36
N VAL A 406 -12.13 -2.29 18.41
CA VAL A 406 -11.25 -3.49 18.50
C VAL A 406 -11.48 -4.20 19.83
N PRO A 407 -11.82 -5.52 19.81
CA PRO A 407 -11.93 -6.31 21.03
C PRO A 407 -10.56 -6.46 21.70
N ALA A 408 -10.53 -6.76 22.98
CA ALA A 408 -9.27 -6.98 23.72
C ALA A 408 -8.12 -6.00 23.34
N TYR A 409 -8.43 -4.71 23.21
CA TYR A 409 -7.54 -3.68 22.63
C TYR A 409 -6.13 -3.66 23.22
N LYS A 410 -5.98 -4.06 24.51
CA LYS A 410 -4.66 -4.14 25.15
C LYS A 410 -3.78 -5.18 24.46
N PHE A 411 -4.34 -6.35 24.13
CA PHE A 411 -3.61 -7.41 23.43
C PHE A 411 -3.33 -6.99 21.98
N PHE A 412 -4.37 -6.69 21.18
CA PHE A 412 -4.21 -6.35 19.77
C PHE A 412 -3.37 -5.10 19.55
N GLY A 413 -3.57 -4.05 20.35
CA GLY A 413 -2.79 -2.83 20.26
C GLY A 413 -1.32 -3.02 20.68
N THR A 414 -1.06 -3.81 21.75
CA THR A 414 0.32 -4.12 22.14
C THR A 414 1.03 -4.94 21.05
N MET A 415 0.34 -5.94 20.45
CA MET A 415 0.90 -6.70 19.35
C MET A 415 1.14 -5.82 18.12
N ALA A 416 0.24 -4.89 17.79
CA ALA A 416 0.44 -3.94 16.70
C ALA A 416 1.72 -3.10 16.92
N VAL A 417 1.95 -2.58 18.14
CA VAL A 417 3.16 -1.82 18.47
C VAL A 417 4.42 -2.69 18.38
N ILE A 418 4.38 -3.91 18.93
CA ILE A 418 5.53 -4.83 18.88
C ILE A 418 5.86 -5.20 17.42
N MET A 419 4.85 -5.60 16.64
CA MET A 419 5.04 -6.05 15.26
C MET A 419 5.53 -4.92 14.34
N SER A 420 4.89 -3.73 14.41
CA SER A 420 5.33 -2.58 13.62
C SER A 420 6.70 -2.05 14.08
N GLY A 421 6.98 -2.06 15.37
CA GLY A 421 8.30 -1.73 15.92
C GLY A 421 9.37 -2.72 15.47
N PHE A 422 9.05 -4.02 15.42
CA PHE A 422 9.95 -5.04 14.87
C PHE A 422 10.25 -4.76 13.38
N MET A 423 9.24 -4.42 12.57
CA MET A 423 9.45 -4.03 11.16
C MET A 423 10.42 -2.84 11.04
N VAL A 424 10.23 -1.78 11.83
CA VAL A 424 11.17 -0.63 11.86
C VAL A 424 12.58 -1.07 12.23
N CYS A 425 12.73 -1.93 13.25
CA CYS A 425 14.04 -2.44 13.69
C CYS A 425 14.74 -3.23 12.59
N MET A 426 14.01 -4.00 11.77
CA MET A 426 14.58 -4.77 10.66
C MET A 426 15.27 -3.88 9.62
N TYR A 427 14.76 -2.67 9.37
CA TYR A 427 15.42 -1.70 8.49
C TYR A 427 16.65 -1.03 9.13
N CYS A 428 16.69 -0.96 10.46
CA CYS A 428 17.77 -0.28 11.18
C CYS A 428 18.95 -1.20 11.54
N ILE A 429 18.73 -2.52 11.65
CA ILE A 429 19.76 -3.47 12.12
C ILE A 429 20.55 -4.00 10.93
N PRO A 430 21.86 -3.71 10.80
CA PRO A 430 22.68 -4.25 9.73
C PRO A 430 22.69 -5.78 9.72
N GLY A 431 22.52 -6.37 8.53
CA GLY A 431 22.52 -7.82 8.36
C GLY A 431 21.19 -8.53 8.66
N SER A 432 20.12 -7.78 8.94
CA SER A 432 18.77 -8.34 9.14
C SER A 432 18.11 -8.89 7.86
N GLY A 433 18.73 -8.67 6.69
CA GLY A 433 18.17 -9.00 5.37
C GLY A 433 17.23 -7.96 4.78
N GLY A 434 16.75 -7.02 5.59
CA GLY A 434 15.94 -5.85 5.17
C GLY A 434 16.60 -4.51 5.53
N SER A 435 17.84 -4.53 6.07
CA SER A 435 18.53 -3.32 6.54
C SER A 435 18.85 -2.36 5.41
N LEU A 436 18.58 -1.06 5.63
CA LEU A 436 18.90 0.01 4.69
C LEU A 436 20.41 0.13 4.50
N ILE A 437 20.83 0.31 3.25
CA ILE A 437 22.20 0.62 2.87
C ILE A 437 22.46 2.13 2.92
N LEU A 438 23.72 2.54 2.85
CA LEU A 438 24.11 3.95 2.98
C LEU A 438 23.39 4.92 2.02
N PRO A 439 23.17 4.61 0.71
CA PRO A 439 22.41 5.47 -0.19
C PRO A 439 20.93 5.65 0.24
N GLU A 440 20.31 4.60 0.77
CA GLU A 440 18.92 4.62 1.24
C GLU A 440 18.78 5.48 2.50
N TRP A 441 19.71 5.36 3.45
CA TRP A 441 19.82 6.27 4.59
C TRP A 441 20.07 7.71 4.16
N GLY A 442 20.83 7.93 3.07
CA GLY A 442 21.01 9.24 2.47
C GLY A 442 19.68 9.86 2.00
N MET A 443 18.79 9.04 1.42
CA MET A 443 17.45 9.48 1.00
C MET A 443 16.54 9.80 2.17
N VAL A 444 16.50 8.92 3.18
CA VAL A 444 15.78 9.18 4.44
C VAL A 444 16.28 10.47 5.09
N GLY A 445 17.60 10.67 5.11
CA GLY A 445 18.24 11.87 5.66
C GLY A 445 17.88 13.15 4.88
N ALA A 446 17.93 13.10 3.55
CA ALA A 446 17.56 14.24 2.70
C ALA A 446 16.08 14.61 2.87
N TRP A 447 15.19 13.63 2.90
CA TRP A 447 13.76 13.83 3.15
C TRP A 447 13.49 14.38 4.54
N SER A 448 14.17 13.85 5.55
CA SER A 448 14.06 14.32 6.94
C SER A 448 14.55 15.75 7.08
N LEU A 449 15.67 16.11 6.41
CA LEU A 449 16.19 17.48 6.38
C LEU A 449 15.18 18.44 5.75
N LEU A 450 14.57 18.05 4.61
CA LEU A 450 13.50 18.83 3.99
C LEU A 450 12.32 19.03 4.94
N GLY A 451 11.94 17.97 5.67
CA GLY A 451 10.91 18.04 6.71
C GLY A 451 11.25 19.01 7.83
N VAL A 452 12.48 18.96 8.34
CA VAL A 452 12.96 19.91 9.36
C VAL A 452 12.90 21.35 8.85
N VAL A 453 13.28 21.59 7.60
CA VAL A 453 13.19 22.93 6.98
C VAL A 453 11.72 23.39 6.95
N PHE A 454 10.79 22.56 6.46
CA PHE A 454 9.37 22.93 6.47
C PHE A 454 8.84 23.16 7.89
N TYR A 455 9.15 22.27 8.82
CA TYR A 455 8.75 22.41 10.22
C TYR A 455 9.20 23.74 10.81
N VAL A 456 10.48 24.08 10.68
CA VAL A 456 11.04 25.31 11.26
C VAL A 456 10.49 26.56 10.56
N VAL A 457 10.45 26.56 9.23
CA VAL A 457 9.96 27.71 8.45
C VAL A 457 8.48 27.95 8.71
N CYS A 458 7.65 26.91 8.67
CA CYS A 458 6.22 27.05 8.88
C CYS A 458 5.90 27.41 10.34
N LYS A 459 6.59 26.82 11.30
CA LYS A 459 6.44 27.18 12.73
C LYS A 459 6.79 28.64 13.00
N ARG A 460 7.84 29.17 12.36
CA ARG A 460 8.21 30.60 12.46
C ARG A 460 7.20 31.50 11.75
N LYS A 461 6.68 31.06 10.58
CA LYS A 461 5.77 31.85 9.75
C LYS A 461 4.36 31.93 10.33
N TYR A 462 3.83 30.80 10.77
CA TYR A 462 2.42 30.66 11.20
C TYR A 462 2.23 30.73 12.72
N LYS A 463 3.34 30.69 13.49
CA LYS A 463 3.34 30.88 14.97
C LYS A 463 2.26 30.06 15.68
N GLU A 464 1.24 30.75 16.26
CA GLU A 464 0.18 30.13 17.03
C GLU A 464 -0.71 29.17 16.22
N SER A 465 -0.89 29.45 14.92
CA SER A 465 -1.67 28.57 14.04
C SER A 465 -0.94 27.31 13.61
N PHE A 466 0.38 27.21 13.87
CA PHE A 466 1.15 26.02 13.50
C PHE A 466 0.67 24.80 14.32
N GLY A 467 0.16 23.80 13.62
CA GLY A 467 -0.33 22.58 14.23
C GLY A 467 -1.75 22.69 14.78
N ASP A 468 -2.52 23.73 14.41
CA ASP A 468 -3.95 23.77 14.71
C ASP A 468 -4.65 22.69 13.89
N LEU A 469 -5.22 21.70 14.57
CA LEU A 469 -6.06 20.70 13.93
C LEU A 469 -7.47 21.27 13.74
N VAL A 470 -7.96 21.25 12.50
CA VAL A 470 -9.35 21.56 12.19
C VAL A 470 -10.19 20.34 12.55
N GLU A 471 -11.10 20.45 13.49
CA GLU A 471 -12.11 19.39 13.74
C GLU A 471 -13.29 19.57 12.80
N LEU A 472 -13.65 18.50 12.12
CA LEU A 472 -14.92 18.46 11.40
C LEU A 472 -16.09 18.44 12.41
N ILE A 473 -17.20 19.04 12.03
CA ILE A 473 -18.46 18.95 12.77
C ILE A 473 -18.78 17.46 12.87
N SER A 474 -18.87 16.92 14.08
CA SER A 474 -19.12 15.50 14.29
C SER A 474 -20.45 15.11 13.67
N ASP A 475 -20.44 14.02 12.90
CA ASP A 475 -21.59 13.48 12.15
C ASP A 475 -22.73 12.92 13.03
N GLU A 476 -22.91 13.36 14.28
CA GLU A 476 -24.19 13.13 14.97
C GLU A 476 -25.37 13.79 14.23
N ASP A 477 -25.11 14.94 13.57
CA ASP A 477 -26.08 15.57 12.66
C ASP A 477 -26.09 14.91 11.26
N ALA A 478 -25.01 14.28 10.82
CA ALA A 478 -24.93 13.59 9.53
C ALA A 478 -25.47 12.14 9.59
N ALA A 479 -25.43 11.49 10.74
CA ALA A 479 -26.04 10.16 10.92
C ALA A 479 -27.57 10.19 10.77
N THR A 480 -28.20 11.37 10.95
CA THR A 480 -29.63 11.58 10.70
C THR A 480 -29.96 11.84 9.22
N LEU A 481 -28.95 12.04 8.35
CA LEU A 481 -29.14 12.42 6.95
C LEU A 481 -28.83 11.29 5.94
N MET A 482 -28.28 10.17 6.38
CA MET A 482 -28.01 9.04 5.48
C MET A 482 -29.06 7.94 5.68
N PRO A 483 -29.83 7.58 4.62
CA PRO A 483 -30.60 6.35 4.67
C PRO A 483 -29.61 5.17 4.78
N GLU A 484 -29.86 4.29 5.75
CA GLU A 484 -29.20 2.99 5.84
C GLU A 484 -29.48 2.24 4.52
N ALA A 485 -28.50 2.24 3.62
CA ALA A 485 -28.49 1.29 2.52
C ALA A 485 -28.04 -0.05 3.12
N ASP A 486 -29.00 -0.81 3.58
CA ASP A 486 -28.82 -2.12 4.16
C ASP A 486 -28.40 -3.14 3.10
N ASP A 487 -27.10 -3.38 3.00
CA ASP A 487 -26.57 -4.66 2.52
C ASP A 487 -26.33 -5.58 3.74
N GLU A 488 -27.40 -5.91 4.45
CA GLU A 488 -27.38 -6.76 5.66
C GLU A 488 -26.70 -8.11 5.43
N GLU A 489 -26.78 -8.65 4.23
CA GLU A 489 -26.14 -9.91 3.84
C GLU A 489 -24.62 -9.77 3.70
N LEU A 490 -24.14 -8.70 3.07
CA LEU A 490 -22.71 -8.45 2.93
C LEU A 490 -22.07 -8.14 4.29
N ASP A 491 -22.75 -7.38 5.15
CA ASP A 491 -22.27 -7.09 6.50
C ASP A 491 -22.16 -8.37 7.36
N LYS A 492 -23.09 -9.30 7.24
CA LYS A 492 -23.03 -10.62 7.94
C LYS A 492 -21.85 -11.48 7.45
N VAL A 493 -21.57 -11.49 6.15
CA VAL A 493 -20.44 -12.23 5.58
C VAL A 493 -19.10 -11.63 6.05
N ILE A 494 -19.00 -10.31 6.07
CA ILE A 494 -17.80 -9.60 6.53
C ILE A 494 -17.56 -9.82 8.02
N ASP A 495 -18.60 -9.67 8.85
CA ASP A 495 -18.51 -9.91 10.30
C ASP A 495 -18.08 -11.36 10.58
N ALA A 496 -18.68 -12.34 9.88
CA ALA A 496 -18.30 -13.75 10.03
C ALA A 496 -16.86 -14.03 9.60
N ALA A 497 -16.35 -13.35 8.57
CA ALA A 497 -14.96 -13.49 8.14
C ALA A 497 -13.98 -12.89 9.16
N ILE A 498 -14.28 -11.69 9.66
CA ILE A 498 -13.48 -11.02 10.69
C ILE A 498 -13.46 -11.81 11.99
N ASP A 499 -14.63 -12.29 12.45
CA ASP A 499 -14.75 -13.07 13.68
C ASP A 499 -13.99 -14.40 13.59
N ARG A 500 -14.01 -15.09 12.43
CA ARG A 500 -13.22 -16.31 12.22
C ARG A 500 -11.72 -16.04 12.31
N VAL A 501 -11.23 -14.94 11.71
CA VAL A 501 -9.82 -14.58 11.79
C VAL A 501 -9.46 -14.21 13.23
N LEU A 502 -10.30 -13.43 13.93
CA LEU A 502 -10.07 -13.06 15.34
C LEU A 502 -10.09 -14.28 16.27
N ALA A 503 -10.92 -15.29 15.99
CA ALA A 503 -10.98 -16.52 16.77
C ALA A 503 -9.82 -17.49 16.49
N SER A 504 -9.13 -17.33 15.36
CA SER A 504 -7.96 -18.14 14.96
C SER A 504 -6.64 -17.60 15.47
N ILE A 505 -6.61 -16.36 15.97
CA ILE A 505 -5.49 -15.66 16.58
C ILE A 505 -5.59 -15.76 18.12
#